data_767ae2a4c9d713f6ed6b98b33bec15e5
#
_entry.id   767ae2a4c9d713f6ed6b98b33bec15e5
#
_cell.length_a   1.000
_cell.length_b   1.000
_cell.length_c   1.000
_cell.angle_alpha   90.00
_cell.angle_beta   90.00
_cell.angle_gamma   90.00
#
_symmetry.space_group_name_H-M   'P 1'
#
loop_
_entity.id
_entity.type
_entity.pdbx_description
1 polymer ?
#
loop_
_entity_poly.entity_id
_entity_poly.type
_entity_poly.pdbx_seq_one_letter_code
_entity_poly.pdbx_strand_id
1 'polypeptide(L)' 'MIMRFYNDEWETFVEKCGFTDDELEAVKYLRRGWACIDIAEEINVSLSTLKRRRARVGRKIVRYLSKIK' A
#
# COMPACT_ATOMS: atom_id res chain seq x y z
N MET A 1 -7.69 -2.54 -7.05
CA MET A 1 -6.46 -3.29 -7.43
C MET A 1 -6.22 -4.40 -6.42
N ILE A 2 -6.06 -5.62 -6.88
CA ILE A 2 -5.72 -6.75 -6.02
C ILE A 2 -4.24 -7.04 -6.21
N MET A 3 -3.48 -6.90 -5.13
CA MET A 3 -2.06 -7.22 -5.16
C MET A 3 -1.85 -8.64 -4.64
N ARG A 4 -1.26 -9.49 -5.45
CA ARG A 4 -0.96 -10.87 -5.07
C ARG A 4 0.53 -11.10 -5.19
N PHE A 5 1.13 -11.43 -4.06
CA PHE A 5 2.56 -11.72 -3.98
C PHE A 5 2.77 -12.96 -3.12
N TYR A 6 3.76 -13.74 -3.44
CA TYR A 6 4.28 -14.74 -2.51
C TYR A 6 5.01 -13.99 -1.40
N ASN A 7 5.18 -14.61 -0.24
CA ASN A 7 5.76 -13.93 0.92
C ASN A 7 7.13 -13.30 0.64
N ASP A 8 8.01 -14.01 -0.04
CA ASP A 8 9.33 -13.51 -0.39
C ASP A 8 9.27 -12.35 -1.39
N GLU A 9 8.37 -12.43 -2.37
CA GLU A 9 8.15 -11.35 -3.33
C GLU A 9 7.59 -10.12 -2.64
N TRP A 10 6.70 -10.32 -1.68
CA TRP A 10 6.09 -9.23 -0.91
C TRP A 10 7.15 -8.46 -0.13
N GLU A 11 8.05 -9.15 0.56
CA GLU A 11 9.11 -8.50 1.33
C GLU A 11 10.03 -7.67 0.43
N THR A 12 10.43 -8.23 -0.71
CA THR A 12 11.25 -7.54 -1.69
C THR A 12 10.53 -6.31 -2.24
N PHE A 13 9.26 -6.46 -2.58
CA PHE A 13 8.43 -5.38 -3.10
C PHE A 13 8.34 -4.22 -2.09
N VAL A 14 8.04 -4.51 -0.84
CA VAL A 14 7.93 -3.50 0.21
C VAL A 14 9.26 -2.77 0.41
N GLU A 15 10.36 -3.50 0.44
CA GLU A 15 11.69 -2.92 0.59
C GLU A 15 12.05 -1.99 -0.58
N LYS A 16 11.78 -2.43 -1.80
CA LYS A 16 12.13 -1.68 -3.02
C LYS A 16 11.26 -0.44 -3.21
N CYS A 17 10.00 -0.49 -2.81
CA CYS A 17 9.11 0.67 -2.91
C CYS A 17 9.44 1.76 -1.90
N GLY A 18 10.07 1.42 -0.77
CA GLY A 18 10.46 2.39 0.24
C GLY A 18 9.26 3.04 0.93
N PHE A 19 8.28 2.24 1.31
CA PHE A 19 7.11 2.76 2.03
C PHE A 19 7.49 3.25 3.42
N THR A 20 6.88 4.36 3.85
CA THR A 20 6.94 4.80 5.25
C THR A 20 6.09 3.86 6.11
N ASP A 21 6.23 3.93 7.44
CA ASP A 21 5.45 3.09 8.34
C ASP A 21 3.94 3.28 8.14
N ASP A 22 3.49 4.53 7.97
CA ASP A 22 2.10 4.85 7.71
C ASP A 22 1.61 4.25 6.41
N GLU A 23 2.42 4.36 5.36
CA GLU A 23 2.10 3.80 4.06
C GLU A 23 2.06 2.28 4.10
N LEU A 24 3.00 1.67 4.81
CA LEU A 24 3.07 0.23 4.95
C LEU A 24 1.84 -0.33 5.66
N GLU A 25 1.36 0.36 6.68
CA GLU A 25 0.14 -0.03 7.39
C GLU A 25 -1.06 -0.06 6.43
N ALA A 26 -1.22 0.98 5.62
CA ALA A 26 -2.30 1.02 4.63
C ALA A 26 -2.14 -0.10 3.59
N VAL A 27 -0.91 -0.34 3.13
CA VAL A 27 -0.63 -1.36 2.12
C VAL A 27 -0.99 -2.76 2.60
N LYS A 28 -0.75 -3.06 3.87
CA LYS A 28 -1.11 -4.37 4.44
C LYS A 28 -2.59 -4.68 4.29
N TYR A 29 -3.45 -3.70 4.56
CA TYR A 29 -4.89 -3.88 4.44
C TYR A 29 -5.35 -3.87 2.98
N LEU A 30 -4.74 -3.02 2.15
CA LEU A 30 -5.03 -2.99 0.72
C LEU A 30 -4.70 -4.33 0.06
N ARG A 31 -3.60 -4.96 0.47
CA ARG A 31 -3.21 -6.28 -0.01
C ARG A 31 -4.27 -7.33 0.29
N ARG A 32 -4.95 -7.20 1.42
CA ARG A 32 -6.02 -8.11 1.84
C ARG A 32 -7.36 -7.81 1.17
N GLY A 33 -7.44 -6.75 0.38
CA GLY A 33 -8.65 -6.37 -0.32
C GLY A 33 -9.63 -5.52 0.48
N TRP A 34 -9.17 -4.90 1.57
CA TRP A 34 -10.03 -4.04 2.39
C TRP A 34 -10.41 -2.76 1.65
N ALA A 35 -11.65 -2.30 1.85
CA ALA A 35 -12.09 -1.01 1.36
C ALA A 35 -11.44 0.12 2.16
N CYS A 36 -11.24 1.28 1.52
CA CYS A 36 -10.60 2.43 2.17
C CYS A 36 -11.31 2.87 3.46
N ILE A 37 -12.65 2.84 3.44
CA ILE A 37 -13.42 3.24 4.63
C ILE A 37 -13.15 2.32 5.80
N ASP A 38 -13.05 1.03 5.55
CA ASP A 38 -12.77 0.04 6.59
C ASP A 38 -11.34 0.20 7.15
N ILE A 39 -10.39 0.46 6.28
CA ILE A 39 -9.01 0.70 6.69
C ILE A 39 -8.92 1.96 7.56
N ALA A 40 -9.57 3.03 7.13
CA ALA A 40 -9.56 4.30 7.86
C ALA A 40 -10.10 4.13 9.28
N GLU A 41 -11.16 3.36 9.44
CA GLU A 41 -11.73 3.07 10.76
C GLU A 41 -10.76 2.23 11.59
N GLU A 42 -10.16 1.22 11.00
CA GLU A 42 -9.25 0.30 11.70
C GLU A 42 -8.00 1.01 12.23
N ILE A 43 -7.39 1.87 11.44
CA ILE A 43 -6.17 2.58 11.83
C ILE A 43 -6.46 3.97 12.41
N ASN A 44 -7.72 4.28 12.62
CA ASN A 44 -8.18 5.49 13.30
C ASN A 44 -7.69 6.79 12.64
N VAL A 45 -7.86 6.89 11.34
CA VAL A 45 -7.58 8.10 10.57
C VAL A 45 -8.81 8.51 9.77
N SER A 46 -8.85 9.76 9.30
CA SER A 46 -9.94 10.19 8.44
C SER A 46 -9.82 9.53 7.05
N LEU A 47 -10.96 9.39 6.38
CA LEU A 47 -10.98 8.81 5.04
C LEU A 47 -10.15 9.65 4.05
N SER A 48 -10.18 10.96 4.16
CA SER A 48 -9.39 11.83 3.29
C SER A 48 -7.89 11.66 3.53
N THR A 49 -7.46 11.47 4.78
CA THR A 49 -6.07 11.17 5.09
C THR A 49 -5.64 9.85 4.46
N LEU A 50 -6.47 8.82 4.58
CA LEU A 50 -6.17 7.52 4.00
C LEU A 50 -6.09 7.58 2.48
N LYS A 51 -6.99 8.33 1.84
CA LYS A 51 -6.97 8.49 0.39
C LYS A 51 -5.66 9.13 -0.08
N ARG A 52 -5.13 10.09 0.67
CA ARG A 52 -3.82 10.68 0.36
C ARG A 52 -2.69 9.67 0.49
N ARG A 53 -2.71 8.87 1.56
CA ARG A 53 -1.72 7.80 1.75
C ARG A 53 -1.78 6.79 0.62
N ARG A 54 -2.99 6.41 0.22
CA ARG A 54 -3.21 5.48 -0.87
C ARG A 54 -2.64 6.02 -2.19
N ALA A 55 -2.83 7.32 -2.44
CA ALA A 55 -2.29 7.95 -3.64
C ALA A 55 -0.75 7.88 -3.67
N ARG A 56 -0.10 8.12 -2.52
CA ARG A 56 1.36 8.00 -2.41
C ARG A 56 1.83 6.58 -2.64
N VAL A 57 1.12 5.62 -2.05
CA VAL A 57 1.39 4.20 -2.25
C VAL A 57 1.30 3.85 -3.73
N GLY A 58 0.24 4.30 -4.41
CA GLY A 58 0.05 4.06 -5.82
C GLY A 58 1.21 4.60 -6.67
N ARG A 59 1.69 5.80 -6.37
CA ARG A 59 2.83 6.39 -7.09
C ARG A 59 4.10 5.57 -6.92
N LYS A 60 4.35 5.09 -5.69
CA LYS A 60 5.52 4.27 -5.41
C LYS A 60 5.46 2.92 -6.11
N ILE A 61 4.27 2.33 -6.16
CA ILE A 61 4.06 1.07 -6.89
C ILE A 61 4.31 1.26 -8.37
N VAL A 62 3.76 2.31 -8.97
CA VAL A 62 3.95 2.60 -10.39
C VAL A 62 5.44 2.81 -10.69
N ARG A 63 6.14 3.53 -9.83
CA ARG A 63 7.58 3.75 -9.99
C ARG A 63 8.35 2.42 -9.94
N TYR A 64 8.01 1.57 -9.00
CA TYR A 64 8.64 0.25 -8.88
C TYR A 64 8.41 -0.59 -10.15
N LEU A 65 7.17 -0.66 -10.61
CA LEU A 65 6.83 -1.44 -11.81
C LEU A 65 7.53 -0.90 -13.06
N SER A 66 7.72 0.40 -13.14
CA SER A 66 8.44 1.02 -14.26
C SER A 66 9.91 0.63 -14.30
N LYS A 67 10.52 0.36 -13.15
CA LYS A 67 11.93 0.02 -13.06
C LYS A 67 12.25 -1.43 -13.41
N ILE A 68 11.27 -2.32 -13.29
CA ILE A 68 11.50 -3.75 -13.51
C ILE A 68 11.19 -4.22 -14.92
N LYS A 69 10.89 -3.31 -15.82
CA LYS A 69 10.71 -3.65 -17.24
C LYS A 69 12.03 -3.83 -17.94
#